data_871b0d110560d6404c20da28bb3270bf
#
_entry.id   871b0d110560d6404c20da28bb3270bf
#
_cell.length_a   1.000
_cell.length_b   1.000
_cell.length_c   1.000
_cell.angle_alpha   90.00
_cell.angle_beta   90.00
_cell.angle_gamma   90.00
#
_symmetry.space_group_name_H-M   'P 1'
#
loop_
_entity.id
_entity.type
_entity.pdbx_description
1 polymer ?
#
loop_
_entity_poly.entity_id
_entity_poly.type
_entity_poly.pdbx_seq_one_letter_code
_entity_poly.pdbx_strand_id
1 'polypeptide(L)'
;MAVDYSNDLILVTCASGKQAQHVIPHLQTDWKRLRLQAHSEGSVKRLKDTYPSAEVVQADMNNTDHAAKLVEGVSAVWYVGPSFHPHETQIGYTMVDAAVAESKKPGSKFQHFVFSSVLQTQLRKLLNHDCKRYVEEYLMESGLQFTILQPSHFLNNFPLPMLAQQEEPVFKAPYNLNAFSFTILEDYGAAAAKVFKEREKHYYAQYPLVSTFPVSYEDIVVEAGVAIGKQVKVEKLPFEIAVETFTKRITGSDNPDPRSTDAAERMLLYYNRRGLLGSPTLMEWLLERKATTPAQWMKSTMEKTRK
;
A
#
# COMPACT_ATOMS: atom_id res chain seq x y z
N MET A 1 -16.68 9.24 -18.88
CA MET A 1 -17.73 10.03 -18.16
C MET A 1 -17.07 10.92 -17.11
N ALA A 2 -17.53 12.14 -16.94
CA ALA A 2 -17.00 13.06 -15.93
C ALA A 2 -17.16 12.47 -14.51
N VAL A 3 -16.24 12.82 -13.59
CA VAL A 3 -16.29 12.42 -12.18
C VAL A 3 -17.49 13.10 -11.52
N ASP A 4 -18.34 12.33 -10.86
CA ASP A 4 -19.49 12.86 -10.07
C ASP A 4 -19.20 12.69 -8.58
N TYR A 5 -18.59 13.70 -7.97
CA TYR A 5 -18.20 13.70 -6.56
C TYR A 5 -19.37 13.45 -5.59
N SER A 6 -20.61 13.72 -6.01
CA SER A 6 -21.79 13.57 -5.15
C SER A 6 -22.38 12.16 -5.24
N ASN A 7 -22.34 11.52 -6.39
CA ASN A 7 -23.03 10.25 -6.65
C ASN A 7 -22.10 9.07 -6.87
N ASP A 8 -20.85 9.31 -7.30
CA ASP A 8 -19.87 8.23 -7.43
C ASP A 8 -19.59 7.58 -6.08
N LEU A 9 -19.70 6.26 -6.02
CA LEU A 9 -19.33 5.44 -4.87
C LEU A 9 -17.94 4.88 -5.10
N ILE A 10 -16.99 5.23 -4.22
CA ILE A 10 -15.63 4.71 -4.29
C ILE A 10 -15.44 3.60 -3.27
N LEU A 11 -15.09 2.41 -3.73
CA LEU A 11 -14.69 1.29 -2.87
C LEU A 11 -13.21 1.40 -2.53
N VAL A 12 -12.88 1.27 -1.24
CA VAL A 12 -11.52 1.11 -0.73
C VAL A 12 -11.41 -0.23 -0.04
N THR A 13 -10.59 -1.13 -0.56
CA THR A 13 -10.32 -2.44 0.07
C THR A 13 -9.19 -2.36 1.09
N CYS A 14 -9.12 -3.30 2.03
CA CYS A 14 -8.17 -3.28 3.14
C CYS A 14 -8.11 -1.90 3.83
N ALA A 15 -9.26 -1.28 4.04
CA ALA A 15 -9.39 0.12 4.43
C ALA A 15 -8.76 0.46 5.80
N SER A 16 -8.58 -0.53 6.67
CA SER A 16 -7.87 -0.37 7.96
C SER A 16 -6.34 -0.40 7.84
N GLY A 17 -5.80 -0.65 6.63
CA GLY A 17 -4.37 -0.75 6.37
C GLY A 17 -3.68 0.60 6.22
N LYS A 18 -2.36 0.63 6.39
CA LYS A 18 -1.55 1.86 6.34
C LYS A 18 -1.73 2.66 5.04
N GLN A 19 -1.77 2.00 3.88
CA GLN A 19 -1.97 2.68 2.60
C GLN A 19 -3.32 3.41 2.56
N ALA A 20 -4.39 2.69 2.89
CA ALA A 20 -5.74 3.24 2.87
C ALA A 20 -5.90 4.45 3.81
N GLN A 21 -5.26 4.42 4.99
CA GLN A 21 -5.27 5.54 5.93
C GLN A 21 -4.66 6.84 5.37
N HIS A 22 -3.83 6.75 4.32
CA HIS A 22 -3.27 7.91 3.63
C HIS A 22 -4.04 8.26 2.34
N VAL A 23 -4.85 7.36 1.81
CA VAL A 23 -5.68 7.60 0.61
C VAL A 23 -7.06 8.12 1.00
N ILE A 24 -7.72 7.50 1.99
CA ILE A 24 -9.11 7.82 2.40
C ILE A 24 -9.31 9.30 2.74
N PRO A 25 -8.41 9.97 3.51
CA PRO A 25 -8.59 11.39 3.81
C PRO A 25 -8.66 12.30 2.57
N HIS A 26 -7.85 11.98 1.54
CA HIS A 26 -7.91 12.71 0.28
C HIS A 26 -9.20 12.43 -0.49
N LEU A 27 -9.67 11.17 -0.51
CA LEU A 27 -10.93 10.85 -1.18
C LEU A 27 -12.13 11.49 -0.49
N GLN A 28 -12.19 11.52 0.84
CA GLN A 28 -13.27 12.15 1.60
C GLN A 28 -13.39 13.66 1.37
N THR A 29 -12.30 14.32 0.98
CA THR A 29 -12.34 15.75 0.67
C THR A 29 -13.24 16.03 -0.51
N ASP A 30 -13.30 15.13 -1.48
CA ASP A 30 -14.00 15.34 -2.74
C ASP A 30 -15.28 14.49 -2.85
N TRP A 31 -15.20 13.18 -2.54
CA TRP A 31 -16.34 12.26 -2.69
C TRP A 31 -17.19 12.16 -1.43
N LYS A 32 -18.50 12.28 -1.61
CA LYS A 32 -19.47 12.12 -0.51
C LYS A 32 -19.72 10.66 -0.16
N ARG A 33 -19.43 9.72 -1.04
CA ARG A 33 -19.78 8.31 -0.88
C ARG A 33 -18.54 7.42 -0.98
N LEU A 34 -18.15 6.87 0.16
CA LEU A 34 -17.08 5.88 0.26
C LEU A 34 -17.64 4.57 0.83
N ARG A 35 -17.23 3.45 0.26
CA ARG A 35 -17.40 2.10 0.83
C ARG A 35 -16.03 1.60 1.27
N LEU A 36 -15.89 1.28 2.56
CA LEU A 36 -14.64 0.87 3.19
C LEU A 36 -14.74 -0.60 3.59
N GLN A 37 -13.93 -1.46 2.95
CA GLN A 37 -13.91 -2.88 3.28
C GLN A 37 -12.87 -3.17 4.36
N ALA A 38 -13.22 -4.01 5.34
CA ALA A 38 -12.32 -4.63 6.27
C ALA A 38 -12.69 -6.10 6.50
N HIS A 39 -11.69 -6.91 6.92
CA HIS A 39 -11.89 -8.34 7.15
C HIS A 39 -12.39 -8.64 8.57
N SER A 40 -11.85 -7.98 9.61
CA SER A 40 -12.16 -8.27 11.02
C SER A 40 -13.15 -7.27 11.63
N GLU A 41 -13.99 -7.74 12.57
CA GLU A 41 -14.93 -6.92 13.33
C GLU A 41 -14.25 -5.73 14.03
N GLY A 42 -13.07 -5.95 14.64
CA GLY A 42 -12.32 -4.89 15.28
C GLY A 42 -11.86 -3.80 14.31
N SER A 43 -11.52 -4.15 13.06
CA SER A 43 -11.22 -3.18 12.01
C SER A 43 -12.46 -2.44 11.54
N VAL A 44 -13.59 -3.13 11.40
CA VAL A 44 -14.89 -2.51 11.05
C VAL A 44 -15.29 -1.48 12.09
N LYS A 45 -15.19 -1.82 13.39
CA LYS A 45 -15.50 -0.88 14.47
C LYS A 45 -14.63 0.37 14.39
N ARG A 46 -13.30 0.21 14.29
CA ARG A 46 -12.38 1.36 14.17
C ARG A 46 -12.69 2.25 12.95
N LEU A 47 -13.00 1.63 11.80
CA LEU A 47 -13.35 2.40 10.60
C LEU A 47 -14.66 3.18 10.76
N LYS A 48 -15.70 2.59 11.39
CA LYS A 48 -16.95 3.29 11.69
C LYS A 48 -16.74 4.48 12.62
N ASP A 49 -15.89 4.30 13.63
CA ASP A 49 -15.56 5.36 14.58
C ASP A 49 -14.77 6.50 13.90
N THR A 50 -13.83 6.14 13.00
CA THR A 50 -12.96 7.11 12.31
C THR A 50 -13.65 7.80 11.13
N TYR A 51 -14.51 7.08 10.40
CA TYR A 51 -15.17 7.52 9.16
C TYR A 51 -16.69 7.32 9.24
N PRO A 52 -17.39 8.04 10.11
CA PRO A 52 -18.81 7.78 10.39
C PRO A 52 -19.74 8.03 9.19
N SER A 53 -19.31 8.80 8.20
CA SER A 53 -20.07 9.05 6.96
C SER A 53 -19.86 7.98 5.88
N ALA A 54 -18.91 7.07 6.05
CA ALA A 54 -18.61 6.02 5.07
C ALA A 54 -19.46 4.77 5.32
N GLU A 55 -19.78 4.05 4.24
CA GLU A 55 -20.35 2.71 4.32
C GLU A 55 -19.22 1.72 4.66
N VAL A 56 -19.19 1.20 5.89
CA VAL A 56 -18.16 0.23 6.32
C VAL A 56 -18.72 -1.18 6.24
N VAL A 57 -18.06 -2.03 5.44
CA VAL A 57 -18.49 -3.41 5.14
C VAL A 57 -17.45 -4.41 5.63
N GLN A 58 -17.91 -5.39 6.43
CA GLN A 58 -17.11 -6.57 6.71
C GLN A 58 -17.25 -7.57 5.57
N ALA A 59 -16.14 -7.93 4.94
CA ALA A 59 -16.15 -8.89 3.84
C ALA A 59 -14.82 -9.62 3.71
N ASP A 60 -14.89 -10.91 3.38
CA ASP A 60 -13.77 -11.69 2.89
C ASP A 60 -13.72 -11.61 1.37
N MET A 61 -12.69 -10.96 0.84
CA MET A 61 -12.51 -10.79 -0.61
C MET A 61 -12.15 -12.09 -1.35
N ASN A 62 -11.83 -13.16 -0.62
CA ASN A 62 -11.65 -14.49 -1.22
C ASN A 62 -12.99 -15.18 -1.49
N ASN A 63 -14.08 -14.68 -0.93
CA ASN A 63 -15.44 -15.16 -1.17
C ASN A 63 -16.07 -14.37 -2.33
N THR A 64 -16.50 -15.07 -3.38
CA THR A 64 -17.05 -14.47 -4.60
C THR A 64 -18.34 -13.67 -4.36
N ASP A 65 -19.22 -14.14 -3.45
CA ASP A 65 -20.47 -13.45 -3.14
C ASP A 65 -20.20 -12.15 -2.37
N HIS A 66 -19.21 -12.18 -1.46
CA HIS A 66 -18.78 -10.98 -0.76
C HIS A 66 -18.14 -9.98 -1.72
N ALA A 67 -17.28 -10.43 -2.64
CA ALA A 67 -16.67 -9.56 -3.64
C ALA A 67 -17.71 -8.91 -4.55
N ALA A 68 -18.70 -9.68 -5.02
CA ALA A 68 -19.80 -9.17 -5.83
C ALA A 68 -20.60 -8.07 -5.10
N LYS A 69 -20.92 -8.28 -3.82
CA LYS A 69 -21.60 -7.27 -2.98
C LYS A 69 -20.75 -6.03 -2.73
N LEU A 70 -19.43 -6.20 -2.59
CA LEU A 70 -18.50 -5.08 -2.40
C LEU A 70 -18.49 -4.12 -3.58
N VAL A 71 -18.55 -4.62 -4.80
CA VAL A 71 -18.48 -3.80 -6.01
C VAL A 71 -19.85 -3.33 -6.51
N GLU A 72 -20.95 -3.78 -5.91
CA GLU A 72 -22.31 -3.41 -6.34
C GLU A 72 -22.54 -1.90 -6.27
N GLY A 73 -22.87 -1.29 -7.42
CA GLY A 73 -23.12 0.17 -7.56
C GLY A 73 -21.89 1.04 -7.43
N VAL A 74 -20.69 0.48 -7.40
CA VAL A 74 -19.41 1.19 -7.29
C VAL A 74 -19.03 1.82 -8.62
N SER A 75 -18.56 3.07 -8.58
CA SER A 75 -18.05 3.80 -9.76
C SER A 75 -16.56 3.60 -9.96
N ALA A 76 -15.79 3.47 -8.88
CA ALA A 76 -14.37 3.16 -8.95
C ALA A 76 -13.86 2.41 -7.71
N VAL A 77 -12.82 1.62 -7.88
CA VAL A 77 -12.21 0.79 -6.84
C VAL A 77 -10.77 1.24 -6.58
N TRP A 78 -10.42 1.46 -5.32
CA TRP A 78 -9.05 1.39 -4.83
C TRP A 78 -8.81 -0.02 -4.30
N TYR A 79 -8.16 -0.85 -5.10
CA TYR A 79 -7.86 -2.23 -4.71
C TYR A 79 -6.47 -2.34 -4.08
N VAL A 80 -6.42 -2.79 -2.85
CA VAL A 80 -5.24 -3.25 -2.15
C VAL A 80 -5.49 -4.69 -1.71
N GLY A 81 -4.66 -5.63 -2.14
CA GLY A 81 -4.72 -7.02 -1.69
C GLY A 81 -4.07 -7.19 -0.30
N PRO A 82 -4.43 -8.26 0.42
CA PRO A 82 -3.79 -8.61 1.69
C PRO A 82 -2.39 -9.18 1.42
N SER A 83 -1.36 -8.34 1.53
CA SER A 83 0.03 -8.71 1.23
C SER A 83 0.51 -9.89 2.07
N PHE A 84 1.26 -10.80 1.46
CA PHE A 84 1.75 -12.05 2.05
C PHE A 84 0.64 -13.04 2.42
N HIS A 85 -0.60 -12.81 2.01
CA HIS A 85 -1.67 -13.79 2.19
C HIS A 85 -1.44 -15.00 1.25
N PRO A 86 -1.66 -16.25 1.69
CA PRO A 86 -1.42 -17.45 0.88
C PRO A 86 -2.27 -17.50 -0.42
N HIS A 87 -3.39 -16.78 -0.44
CA HIS A 87 -4.31 -16.66 -1.59
C HIS A 87 -4.33 -15.25 -2.19
N GLU A 88 -3.27 -14.46 -2.06
CA GLU A 88 -3.23 -13.07 -2.51
C GLU A 88 -3.61 -12.92 -4.00
N THR A 89 -3.06 -13.79 -4.86
CA THR A 89 -3.40 -13.80 -6.30
C THR A 89 -4.86 -14.12 -6.56
N GLN A 90 -5.38 -15.16 -5.90
CA GLN A 90 -6.78 -15.57 -6.06
C GLN A 90 -7.76 -14.49 -5.62
N ILE A 91 -7.45 -13.81 -4.51
CA ILE A 91 -8.23 -12.67 -4.03
C ILE A 91 -8.24 -11.54 -5.07
N GLY A 92 -7.09 -11.29 -5.72
CA GLY A 92 -7.00 -10.32 -6.80
C GLY A 92 -7.91 -10.69 -7.99
N TYR A 93 -7.86 -11.93 -8.43
CA TYR A 93 -8.73 -12.43 -9.50
C TYR A 93 -10.21 -12.29 -9.14
N THR A 94 -10.60 -12.71 -7.95
CA THR A 94 -11.99 -12.61 -7.47
C THR A 94 -12.50 -11.15 -7.51
N MET A 95 -11.67 -10.20 -7.11
CA MET A 95 -12.04 -8.78 -7.13
C MET A 95 -12.12 -8.21 -8.55
N VAL A 96 -11.23 -8.63 -9.46
CA VAL A 96 -11.28 -8.23 -10.87
C VAL A 96 -12.53 -8.81 -11.54
N ASP A 97 -12.84 -10.11 -11.33
CA ASP A 97 -14.05 -10.76 -11.88
C ASP A 97 -15.33 -10.08 -11.38
N ALA A 98 -15.40 -9.77 -10.11
CA ALA A 98 -16.54 -9.05 -9.54
C ALA A 98 -16.72 -7.66 -10.19
N ALA A 99 -15.62 -6.92 -10.41
CA ALA A 99 -15.66 -5.63 -11.09
C ALA A 99 -16.06 -5.76 -12.57
N VAL A 100 -15.58 -6.78 -13.28
CA VAL A 100 -16.01 -7.08 -14.66
C VAL A 100 -17.50 -7.38 -14.70
N ALA A 101 -17.99 -8.21 -13.80
CA ALA A 101 -19.42 -8.55 -13.73
C ALA A 101 -20.27 -7.28 -13.45
N GLU A 102 -19.84 -6.44 -12.52
CA GLU A 102 -20.52 -5.17 -12.21
C GLU A 102 -20.52 -4.22 -13.42
N SER A 103 -19.38 -4.08 -14.11
CA SER A 103 -19.24 -3.16 -15.26
C SER A 103 -20.18 -3.52 -16.43
N LYS A 104 -20.57 -4.78 -16.55
CA LYS A 104 -21.45 -5.29 -17.62
C LYS A 104 -22.94 -5.20 -17.31
N LYS A 105 -23.32 -4.83 -16.07
CA LYS A 105 -24.73 -4.68 -15.69
C LYS A 105 -25.39 -3.52 -16.43
N PRO A 106 -26.66 -3.65 -16.85
CA PRO A 106 -27.41 -2.52 -17.40
C PRO A 106 -27.43 -1.33 -16.41
N GLY A 107 -27.02 -0.16 -16.87
CA GLY A 107 -26.97 1.05 -16.03
C GLY A 107 -25.81 1.11 -15.03
N SER A 108 -24.83 0.23 -15.15
CA SER A 108 -23.62 0.26 -14.33
C SER A 108 -22.90 1.62 -14.41
N LYS A 109 -22.42 2.05 -13.26
CA LYS A 109 -21.58 3.25 -13.12
C LYS A 109 -20.11 2.93 -13.01
N PHE A 110 -19.70 1.67 -13.12
CA PHE A 110 -18.31 1.25 -12.97
C PHE A 110 -17.44 1.82 -14.09
N GLN A 111 -16.38 2.52 -13.71
CA GLN A 111 -15.53 3.26 -14.66
C GLN A 111 -14.03 3.07 -14.42
N HIS A 112 -13.58 2.68 -13.22
CA HIS A 112 -12.16 2.68 -12.96
C HIS A 112 -11.75 1.67 -11.88
N PHE A 113 -10.77 0.83 -12.20
CA PHE A 113 -10.12 -0.07 -11.24
C PHE A 113 -8.69 0.39 -10.98
N VAL A 114 -8.43 0.98 -9.80
CA VAL A 114 -7.09 1.41 -9.41
C VAL A 114 -6.46 0.36 -8.51
N PHE A 115 -5.41 -0.29 -8.99
CA PHE A 115 -4.70 -1.34 -8.26
C PHE A 115 -3.43 -0.82 -7.61
N SER A 116 -3.34 -0.91 -6.28
CA SER A 116 -2.10 -0.72 -5.54
C SER A 116 -1.27 -2.01 -5.55
N SER A 117 -0.41 -2.12 -6.54
CA SER A 117 0.49 -3.23 -6.76
C SER A 117 1.84 -3.05 -6.02
N VAL A 118 2.96 -3.30 -6.67
CA VAL A 118 4.31 -3.12 -6.12
C VAL A 118 5.31 -2.80 -7.22
N LEU A 119 6.35 -2.03 -6.91
CA LEU A 119 7.45 -1.73 -7.82
C LEU A 119 8.12 -3.03 -8.30
N GLN A 120 8.35 -3.13 -9.62
CA GLN A 120 9.10 -4.23 -10.23
C GLN A 120 8.47 -5.62 -9.99
N THR A 121 7.18 -5.77 -10.31
CA THR A 121 6.46 -7.06 -10.24
C THR A 121 7.12 -8.17 -11.06
N GLN A 122 7.87 -7.82 -12.12
CA GLN A 122 8.64 -8.76 -12.94
C GLN A 122 9.79 -9.47 -12.19
N LEU A 123 10.12 -9.07 -10.96
CA LEU A 123 11.13 -9.73 -10.13
C LEU A 123 10.55 -11.01 -9.48
N ARG A 124 10.33 -12.04 -10.28
CA ARG A 124 9.69 -13.32 -9.90
C ARG A 124 10.34 -14.07 -8.74
N LYS A 125 11.60 -13.74 -8.38
CA LYS A 125 12.26 -14.27 -7.18
C LYS A 125 11.59 -13.77 -5.88
N LEU A 126 10.89 -12.66 -5.94
CA LEU A 126 10.10 -12.10 -4.85
C LEU A 126 8.65 -12.60 -4.99
N LEU A 127 8.27 -13.62 -4.22
CA LEU A 127 6.92 -14.20 -4.31
C LEU A 127 5.82 -13.17 -4.07
N ASN A 128 6.03 -12.27 -3.12
CA ASN A 128 5.10 -11.18 -2.83
C ASN A 128 4.96 -10.15 -3.98
N HIS A 129 5.93 -10.10 -4.91
CA HIS A 129 5.82 -9.34 -6.16
C HIS A 129 5.16 -10.18 -7.25
N ASP A 130 5.56 -11.44 -7.39
CA ASP A 130 5.04 -12.35 -8.41
C ASP A 130 3.52 -12.58 -8.26
N CYS A 131 3.02 -12.68 -7.03
CA CYS A 131 1.57 -12.73 -6.76
C CYS A 131 0.83 -11.53 -7.35
N LYS A 132 1.39 -10.33 -7.23
CA LYS A 132 0.80 -9.10 -7.78
C LYS A 132 0.94 -9.02 -9.30
N ARG A 133 2.04 -9.51 -9.86
CA ARG A 133 2.23 -9.57 -11.32
C ARG A 133 1.10 -10.35 -12.00
N TYR A 134 0.71 -11.49 -11.45
CA TYR A 134 -0.42 -12.25 -11.97
C TYR A 134 -1.73 -11.45 -11.93
N VAL A 135 -1.95 -10.66 -10.89
CA VAL A 135 -3.12 -9.79 -10.79
C VAL A 135 -3.04 -8.62 -11.78
N GLU A 136 -1.84 -8.03 -11.99
CA GLU A 136 -1.66 -7.01 -13.03
C GLU A 136 -2.00 -7.54 -14.43
N GLU A 137 -1.46 -8.71 -14.80
CA GLU A 137 -1.73 -9.37 -16.08
C GLU A 137 -3.23 -9.64 -16.26
N TYR A 138 -3.89 -10.22 -15.26
CA TYR A 138 -5.31 -10.52 -15.29
C TYR A 138 -6.17 -9.26 -15.41
N LEU A 139 -5.80 -8.19 -14.71
CA LEU A 139 -6.49 -6.90 -14.81
C LEU A 139 -6.34 -6.28 -16.21
N MET A 140 -5.15 -6.35 -16.81
CA MET A 140 -4.91 -5.85 -18.18
C MET A 140 -5.77 -6.56 -19.21
N GLU A 141 -6.01 -7.86 -19.05
CA GLU A 141 -6.82 -8.68 -19.96
C GLU A 141 -8.32 -8.58 -19.66
N SER A 142 -8.73 -7.98 -18.56
CA SER A 142 -10.11 -7.95 -18.07
C SER A 142 -11.08 -7.12 -18.91
N GLY A 143 -10.57 -6.16 -19.70
CA GLY A 143 -11.36 -5.18 -20.43
C GLY A 143 -11.83 -3.99 -19.58
N LEU A 144 -11.48 -3.92 -18.31
CA LEU A 144 -11.77 -2.77 -17.45
C LEU A 144 -10.85 -1.58 -17.77
N GLN A 145 -11.32 -0.34 -17.55
CA GLN A 145 -10.44 0.79 -17.43
C GLN A 145 -9.69 0.69 -16.09
N PHE A 146 -8.38 0.63 -16.15
CA PHE A 146 -7.55 0.44 -14.97
C PHE A 146 -6.40 1.44 -14.87
N THR A 147 -5.88 1.60 -13.66
CA THR A 147 -4.56 2.18 -13.38
C THR A 147 -3.83 1.32 -12.37
N ILE A 148 -2.57 1.00 -12.63
CA ILE A 148 -1.73 0.22 -11.71
C ILE A 148 -0.71 1.15 -11.08
N LEU A 149 -0.75 1.27 -9.76
CA LEU A 149 0.22 2.04 -8.99
C LEU A 149 1.20 1.09 -8.31
N GLN A 150 2.48 1.30 -8.56
CA GLN A 150 3.56 0.39 -8.12
C GLN A 150 4.47 1.08 -7.10
N PRO A 151 4.04 1.14 -5.82
CA PRO A 151 4.87 1.66 -4.74
C PRO A 151 6.01 0.71 -4.41
N SER A 152 7.07 1.24 -3.83
CA SER A 152 8.19 0.49 -3.27
C SER A 152 8.04 0.31 -1.76
N HIS A 153 9.15 0.09 -1.08
CA HIS A 153 9.25 0.01 0.36
C HIS A 153 8.76 1.31 1.03
N PHE A 154 7.79 1.19 1.92
CA PHE A 154 7.23 2.37 2.59
C PHE A 154 8.14 2.87 3.70
N LEU A 155 8.63 4.11 3.59
CA LEU A 155 9.43 4.75 4.64
C LEU A 155 8.65 4.85 5.96
N ASN A 156 7.33 4.95 5.89
CA ASN A 156 6.41 4.94 7.05
C ASN A 156 6.48 3.64 7.90
N ASN A 157 7.19 2.60 7.43
CA ASN A 157 7.48 1.42 8.23
C ASN A 157 8.74 1.57 9.10
N PHE A 158 9.54 2.61 8.89
CA PHE A 158 10.69 2.91 9.73
C PHE A 158 10.21 3.32 11.12
N PRO A 159 10.78 2.73 12.20
CA PRO A 159 10.21 2.85 13.54
C PRO A 159 10.64 4.14 14.27
N LEU A 160 10.59 5.28 13.60
CA LEU A 160 11.09 6.56 14.13
C LEU A 160 10.49 6.94 15.50
N PRO A 161 9.17 6.86 15.75
CA PRO A 161 8.62 7.21 17.07
C PRO A 161 9.11 6.28 18.19
N MET A 162 9.31 5.00 17.89
CA MET A 162 9.82 4.02 18.85
C MET A 162 11.30 4.31 19.20
N LEU A 163 12.11 4.65 18.19
CA LEU A 163 13.51 5.01 18.41
C LEU A 163 13.63 6.29 19.25
N ALA A 164 12.76 7.26 19.02
CA ALA A 164 12.75 8.52 19.79
C ALA A 164 12.53 8.33 21.30
N GLN A 165 11.79 7.28 21.70
CA GLN A 165 11.49 6.95 23.09
C GLN A 165 12.63 6.23 23.81
N GLN A 166 13.60 5.66 23.08
CA GLN A 166 14.74 4.97 23.68
C GLN A 166 15.81 5.97 24.14
N GLU A 167 16.44 5.70 25.28
CA GLU A 167 17.56 6.49 25.76
C GLU A 167 18.77 6.34 24.83
N GLU A 168 19.15 5.10 24.53
CA GLU A 168 20.11 4.72 23.49
C GLU A 168 19.39 4.00 22.34
N PRO A 169 18.99 4.72 21.29
CA PRO A 169 18.19 4.12 20.23
C PRO A 169 18.99 3.12 19.40
N VAL A 170 18.41 1.90 19.23
CA VAL A 170 18.96 0.83 18.42
C VAL A 170 17.98 0.45 17.33
N PHE A 171 18.39 0.64 16.07
CA PHE A 171 17.66 0.15 14.92
C PHE A 171 18.07 -1.30 14.61
N LYS A 172 17.14 -2.23 14.83
CA LYS A 172 17.33 -3.64 14.50
C LYS A 172 17.04 -3.87 13.01
N ALA A 173 18.10 -3.99 12.20
CA ALA A 173 18.01 -4.13 10.77
C ALA A 173 17.71 -5.60 10.37
N PRO A 174 16.58 -5.89 9.67
CA PRO A 174 16.21 -7.26 9.31
C PRO A 174 16.98 -7.80 8.10
N TYR A 175 17.72 -6.98 7.36
CA TYR A 175 18.51 -7.33 6.17
C TYR A 175 19.63 -6.32 5.96
N ASN A 176 20.50 -6.55 4.96
CA ASN A 176 21.57 -5.62 4.61
C ASN A 176 20.98 -4.26 4.22
N LEU A 177 21.71 -3.21 4.58
CA LEU A 177 21.30 -1.83 4.33
C LEU A 177 21.65 -1.39 2.90
N ASN A 178 21.22 -2.17 1.92
CA ASN A 178 21.37 -1.82 0.51
C ASN A 178 20.50 -0.61 0.15
N ALA A 179 20.81 0.00 -0.99
CA ALA A 179 20.06 1.14 -1.50
C ALA A 179 18.63 0.76 -1.90
N PHE A 180 17.66 1.53 -1.41
CA PHE A 180 16.24 1.44 -1.78
C PHE A 180 15.71 2.79 -2.24
N SER A 181 14.81 2.76 -3.20
CA SER A 181 13.94 3.90 -3.47
C SER A 181 12.68 3.73 -2.61
N PHE A 182 12.47 4.64 -1.68
CA PHE A 182 11.34 4.59 -0.77
C PHE A 182 10.11 5.26 -1.34
N THR A 183 8.94 4.75 -0.99
CA THR A 183 7.66 5.43 -1.16
C THR A 183 7.23 6.00 0.19
N ILE A 184 6.86 7.28 0.22
CA ILE A 184 6.29 7.95 1.38
C ILE A 184 4.77 7.98 1.20
N LEU A 185 4.04 7.47 2.19
CA LEU A 185 2.60 7.23 2.07
C LEU A 185 1.78 8.52 1.92
N GLU A 186 2.25 9.64 2.45
CA GLU A 186 1.64 10.96 2.26
C GLU A 186 1.66 11.38 0.77
N ASP A 187 2.77 11.17 0.09
CA ASP A 187 2.88 11.42 -1.36
C ASP A 187 2.04 10.42 -2.15
N TYR A 188 2.11 9.15 -1.77
CA TYR A 188 1.38 8.08 -2.44
C TYR A 188 -0.13 8.26 -2.35
N GLY A 189 -0.65 8.66 -1.19
CA GLY A 189 -2.07 8.96 -0.99
C GLY A 189 -2.55 10.12 -1.85
N ALA A 190 -1.77 11.20 -1.93
CA ALA A 190 -2.06 12.34 -2.77
C ALA A 190 -2.05 11.99 -4.26
N ALA A 191 -1.04 11.22 -4.71
CA ALA A 191 -0.95 10.74 -6.10
C ALA A 191 -2.11 9.82 -6.47
N ALA A 192 -2.48 8.90 -5.59
CA ALA A 192 -3.64 8.04 -5.77
C ALA A 192 -4.94 8.83 -5.92
N ALA A 193 -5.17 9.80 -5.04
CA ALA A 193 -6.36 10.65 -5.11
C ALA A 193 -6.41 11.46 -6.43
N LYS A 194 -5.27 11.95 -6.93
CA LYS A 194 -5.21 12.62 -8.22
C LYS A 194 -5.60 11.69 -9.37
N VAL A 195 -5.16 10.44 -9.35
CA VAL A 195 -5.56 9.42 -10.34
C VAL A 195 -7.09 9.24 -10.36
N PHE A 196 -7.75 9.21 -9.20
CA PHE A 196 -9.22 9.17 -9.12
C PHE A 196 -9.90 10.44 -9.66
N LYS A 197 -9.33 11.61 -9.40
CA LYS A 197 -9.86 12.91 -9.85
C LYS A 197 -9.77 13.08 -11.36
N GLU A 198 -8.64 12.72 -11.94
CA GLU A 198 -8.36 12.90 -13.37
C GLU A 198 -8.78 11.69 -14.22
N ARG A 199 -9.06 10.57 -13.60
CA ARG A 199 -9.65 9.32 -14.13
C ARG A 199 -9.19 8.96 -15.55
N GLU A 200 -9.80 9.49 -16.60
CA GLU A 200 -9.53 9.14 -18.01
C GLU A 200 -8.08 9.40 -18.45
N LYS A 201 -7.42 10.38 -17.86
CA LYS A 201 -6.01 10.67 -18.16
C LYS A 201 -5.06 9.55 -17.70
N HIS A 202 -5.53 8.70 -16.79
CA HIS A 202 -4.73 7.67 -16.16
C HIS A 202 -5.17 6.25 -16.55
N TYR A 203 -6.17 6.12 -17.43
CA TYR A 203 -6.61 4.80 -17.89
C TYR A 203 -5.48 4.06 -18.60
N TYR A 204 -5.38 2.76 -18.33
CA TYR A 204 -4.40 1.83 -18.88
C TYR A 204 -2.94 2.15 -18.53
N ALA A 205 -2.72 3.02 -17.55
CA ALA A 205 -1.38 3.43 -17.13
C ALA A 205 -0.84 2.55 -15.99
N GLN A 206 0.49 2.39 -15.99
CA GLN A 206 1.26 1.77 -14.91
C GLN A 206 2.27 2.79 -14.41
N TYR A 207 2.24 3.08 -13.12
CA TYR A 207 3.08 4.11 -12.51
C TYR A 207 3.97 3.51 -11.41
N PRO A 208 5.28 3.35 -11.66
CA PRO A 208 6.25 3.13 -10.58
C PRO A 208 6.34 4.39 -9.71
N LEU A 209 5.82 4.31 -8.48
CA LEU A 209 5.67 5.45 -7.59
C LEU A 209 6.59 5.37 -6.38
N VAL A 210 7.72 6.04 -6.46
CA VAL A 210 8.66 6.21 -5.36
C VAL A 210 8.89 7.69 -5.06
N SER A 211 9.18 8.02 -3.80
CA SER A 211 9.45 9.40 -3.35
C SER A 211 10.93 9.74 -3.37
N THR A 212 11.83 8.73 -3.44
CA THR A 212 13.28 8.95 -3.39
C THR A 212 14.01 8.26 -4.55
N PHE A 213 15.14 8.81 -4.95
CA PHE A 213 16.20 8.02 -5.58
C PHE A 213 16.70 6.95 -4.59
N PRO A 214 17.51 5.98 -5.06
CA PRO A 214 18.07 4.98 -4.15
C PRO A 214 18.89 5.63 -3.03
N VAL A 215 18.53 5.35 -1.78
CA VAL A 215 19.24 5.74 -0.56
C VAL A 215 19.50 4.50 0.28
N SER A 216 20.57 4.49 1.06
CA SER A 216 20.87 3.38 1.97
C SER A 216 20.03 3.49 3.24
N TYR A 217 19.83 2.38 3.94
CA TYR A 217 19.27 2.43 5.29
C TYR A 217 20.21 3.13 6.27
N GLU A 218 21.51 3.11 6.02
CA GLU A 218 22.51 3.84 6.82
C GLU A 218 22.25 5.33 6.75
N ASP A 219 22.01 5.89 5.54
CA ASP A 219 21.61 7.28 5.37
C ASP A 219 20.30 7.59 6.10
N ILE A 220 19.30 6.70 6.00
CA ILE A 220 18.02 6.83 6.69
C ILE A 220 18.21 6.84 8.22
N VAL A 221 19.09 6.00 8.76
CA VAL A 221 19.39 5.94 10.18
C VAL A 221 20.11 7.20 10.67
N VAL A 222 21.03 7.74 9.88
CA VAL A 222 21.69 9.02 10.16
C VAL A 222 20.67 10.16 10.21
N GLU A 223 19.80 10.27 9.19
CA GLU A 223 18.73 11.28 9.18
C GLU A 223 17.76 11.12 10.37
N ALA A 224 17.44 9.87 10.73
CA ALA A 224 16.62 9.60 11.92
C ALA A 224 17.29 10.10 13.20
N GLY A 225 18.59 9.87 13.35
CA GLY A 225 19.39 10.38 14.46
C GLY A 225 19.31 11.90 14.58
N VAL A 226 19.44 12.61 13.46
CA VAL A 226 19.27 14.07 13.39
C VAL A 226 17.87 14.50 13.84
N ALA A 227 16.83 13.81 13.33
CA ALA A 227 15.42 14.16 13.61
C ALA A 227 15.04 13.97 15.09
N ILE A 228 15.61 12.96 15.77
CA ILE A 228 15.33 12.68 17.20
C ILE A 228 16.37 13.30 18.16
N GLY A 229 17.45 13.90 17.63
CA GLY A 229 18.53 14.49 18.43
C GLY A 229 19.39 13.47 19.19
N LYS A 230 19.52 12.24 18.68
CA LYS A 230 20.27 11.14 19.30
C LYS A 230 21.03 10.34 18.26
N GLN A 231 22.18 9.77 18.64
CA GLN A 231 22.86 8.80 17.77
C GLN A 231 22.11 7.46 17.78
N VAL A 232 21.72 6.98 16.61
CA VAL A 232 21.04 5.67 16.45
C VAL A 232 22.09 4.60 16.10
N LYS A 233 22.19 3.58 16.94
CA LYS A 233 23.02 2.39 16.67
C LYS A 233 22.26 1.46 15.72
N VAL A 234 23.01 0.76 14.85
CA VAL A 234 22.44 -0.27 13.96
C VAL A 234 22.90 -1.64 14.45
N GLU A 235 21.95 -2.52 14.69
CA GLU A 235 22.18 -3.94 14.99
C GLU A 235 21.55 -4.78 13.90
N LYS A 236 22.33 -5.61 13.22
CA LYS A 236 21.82 -6.54 12.23
C LYS A 236 21.28 -7.79 12.90
N LEU A 237 20.02 -8.09 12.64
CA LEU A 237 19.40 -9.33 13.13
C LEU A 237 19.98 -10.56 12.41
N PRO A 238 20.18 -11.69 13.12
CA PRO A 238 20.34 -12.99 12.48
C PRO A 238 19.19 -13.26 11.51
N PHE A 239 19.48 -13.93 10.39
CA PHE A 239 18.50 -14.09 9.30
C PHE A 239 17.21 -14.79 9.77
N GLU A 240 17.35 -15.87 10.53
CA GLU A 240 16.24 -16.66 11.07
C GLU A 240 15.33 -15.82 11.98
N ILE A 241 15.94 -15.01 12.84
CA ILE A 241 15.21 -14.08 13.73
C ILE A 241 14.51 -12.98 12.92
N ALA A 242 15.14 -12.50 11.86
CA ALA A 242 14.53 -11.52 10.95
C ALA A 242 13.31 -12.10 10.23
N VAL A 243 13.38 -13.34 9.74
CA VAL A 243 12.26 -14.05 9.10
C VAL A 243 11.12 -14.24 10.08
N GLU A 244 11.38 -14.80 11.26
CA GLU A 244 10.37 -15.03 12.29
C GLU A 244 9.67 -13.73 12.70
N THR A 245 10.45 -12.71 13.07
CA THR A 245 9.92 -11.41 13.52
C THR A 245 9.11 -10.74 12.43
N PHE A 246 9.59 -10.76 11.19
CA PHE A 246 8.87 -10.17 10.07
C PHE A 246 7.57 -10.91 9.79
N THR A 247 7.61 -12.24 9.71
CA THR A 247 6.43 -13.06 9.40
C THR A 247 5.36 -12.93 10.48
N LYS A 248 5.73 -13.00 11.76
CA LYS A 248 4.82 -12.75 12.88
C LYS A 248 4.16 -11.36 12.79
N ARG A 249 4.93 -10.32 12.44
CA ARG A 249 4.42 -8.95 12.30
C ARG A 249 3.40 -8.81 11.18
N ILE A 250 3.61 -9.46 10.03
CA ILE A 250 2.72 -9.33 8.86
C ILE A 250 1.47 -10.20 8.97
N THR A 251 1.56 -11.37 9.61
CA THR A 251 0.44 -12.31 9.75
C THR A 251 -0.35 -12.14 11.05
N GLY A 252 0.26 -11.55 12.07
CA GLY A 252 -0.29 -11.48 13.42
C GLY A 252 -0.38 -12.85 14.13
N SER A 253 0.30 -13.89 13.60
CA SER A 253 0.23 -15.28 14.08
C SER A 253 1.60 -15.77 14.54
N ASP A 254 1.61 -16.55 15.61
CA ASP A 254 2.78 -17.30 16.07
C ASP A 254 3.00 -18.59 15.23
N ASN A 255 1.97 -19.02 14.49
CA ASN A 255 2.02 -20.18 13.58
C ASN A 255 1.49 -19.77 12.20
N PRO A 256 2.26 -18.99 11.41
CA PRO A 256 1.85 -18.48 10.11
C PRO A 256 1.75 -19.59 9.07
N ASP A 257 0.93 -19.34 8.03
CA ASP A 257 0.91 -20.22 6.85
C ASP A 257 2.31 -20.34 6.23
N PRO A 258 2.76 -21.55 5.85
CA PRO A 258 4.08 -21.77 5.25
C PRO A 258 4.35 -20.93 3.99
N ARG A 259 3.33 -20.61 3.19
CA ARG A 259 3.48 -19.77 1.99
C ARG A 259 3.78 -18.32 2.37
N SER A 260 3.19 -17.81 3.45
CA SER A 260 3.49 -16.48 3.97
C SER A 260 4.93 -16.40 4.48
N THR A 261 5.40 -17.47 5.14
CA THR A 261 6.78 -17.58 5.61
C THR A 261 7.76 -17.65 4.45
N ASP A 262 7.52 -18.49 3.45
CA ASP A 262 8.36 -18.60 2.25
C ASP A 262 8.46 -17.27 1.49
N ALA A 263 7.35 -16.55 1.35
CA ALA A 263 7.34 -15.23 0.72
C ALA A 263 8.18 -14.20 1.49
N ALA A 264 8.09 -14.21 2.82
CA ALA A 264 8.88 -13.35 3.70
C ALA A 264 10.37 -13.68 3.63
N GLU A 265 10.71 -14.97 3.70
CA GLU A 265 12.09 -15.47 3.63
C GLU A 265 12.75 -15.07 2.30
N ARG A 266 12.13 -15.34 1.16
CA ARG A 266 12.65 -14.95 -0.17
C ARG A 266 12.82 -13.44 -0.30
N MET A 267 11.90 -12.66 0.24
CA MET A 267 12.02 -11.20 0.24
C MET A 267 13.24 -10.75 1.05
N LEU A 268 13.42 -11.26 2.27
CA LEU A 268 14.56 -10.91 3.12
C LEU A 268 15.89 -11.36 2.52
N LEU A 269 15.96 -12.57 1.92
CA LEU A 269 17.13 -13.06 1.17
C LEU A 269 17.48 -12.14 -0.01
N TYR A 270 16.46 -11.69 -0.74
CA TYR A 270 16.66 -10.76 -1.86
C TYR A 270 17.21 -9.42 -1.36
N TYR A 271 16.60 -8.85 -0.33
CA TYR A 271 16.99 -7.56 0.24
C TYR A 271 18.34 -7.58 0.95
N ASN A 272 18.83 -8.75 1.38
CA ASN A 272 20.19 -8.91 1.86
C ASN A 272 21.26 -8.70 0.78
N ARG A 273 20.89 -8.74 -0.49
CA ARG A 273 21.83 -8.65 -1.61
C ARG A 273 21.53 -7.53 -2.60
N ARG A 274 20.29 -7.08 -2.65
CA ARG A 274 19.78 -6.13 -3.64
C ARG A 274 18.69 -5.25 -3.04
N GLY A 275 18.66 -3.98 -3.46
CA GLY A 275 17.55 -3.08 -3.17
C GLY A 275 16.50 -3.10 -4.28
N LEU A 276 15.47 -2.28 -4.11
CA LEU A 276 14.49 -1.91 -5.13
C LEU A 276 14.79 -0.49 -5.58
N LEU A 277 15.07 -0.31 -6.86
CA LEU A 277 15.56 0.94 -7.42
C LEU A 277 14.49 1.58 -8.32
N GLY A 278 14.17 2.83 -8.08
CA GLY A 278 13.21 3.61 -8.86
C GLY A 278 13.60 5.09 -8.93
N SER A 279 12.87 5.85 -9.72
CA SER A 279 13.03 7.30 -9.86
C SER A 279 11.79 8.02 -9.33
N PRO A 280 11.92 9.11 -8.57
CA PRO A 280 10.78 9.90 -8.09
C PRO A 280 10.08 10.72 -9.18
N THR A 281 10.60 10.74 -10.40
CA THR A 281 10.12 11.60 -11.49
C THR A 281 8.61 11.46 -11.75
N LEU A 282 8.08 10.21 -11.76
CA LEU A 282 6.65 10.00 -11.98
C LEU A 282 5.80 10.40 -10.78
N MET A 283 6.30 10.19 -9.56
CA MET A 283 5.66 10.69 -8.35
C MET A 283 5.57 12.22 -8.38
N GLU A 284 6.68 12.90 -8.68
CA GLU A 284 6.75 14.36 -8.79
C GLU A 284 5.84 14.91 -9.89
N TRP A 285 5.79 14.22 -11.04
CA TRP A 285 4.89 14.57 -12.13
C TRP A 285 3.42 14.48 -11.72
N LEU A 286 3.00 13.38 -11.07
CA LEU A 286 1.65 13.24 -10.55
C LEU A 286 1.33 14.28 -9.49
N LEU A 287 2.26 14.59 -8.60
CA LEU A 287 2.06 15.53 -7.52
C LEU A 287 2.14 17.00 -7.95
N GLU A 288 2.71 17.29 -9.14
CA GLU A 288 3.05 18.65 -9.61
C GLU A 288 3.94 19.42 -8.61
N ARG A 289 4.72 18.69 -7.83
CA ARG A 289 5.70 19.20 -6.87
C ARG A 289 6.80 18.19 -6.62
N LYS A 290 7.87 18.62 -5.96
CA LYS A 290 8.89 17.68 -5.48
C LYS A 290 8.29 16.67 -4.51
N ALA A 291 8.75 15.43 -4.60
CA ALA A 291 8.41 14.38 -3.65
C ALA A 291 8.99 14.71 -2.27
N THR A 292 8.32 14.25 -1.23
CA THR A 292 8.76 14.42 0.15
C THR A 292 10.08 13.70 0.38
N THR A 293 11.06 14.39 0.98
CA THR A 293 12.33 13.76 1.34
C THR A 293 12.24 12.99 2.65
N PRO A 294 13.13 12.01 2.93
CA PRO A 294 13.20 11.33 4.22
C PRO A 294 13.30 12.30 5.39
N ALA A 295 14.17 13.31 5.32
CA ALA A 295 14.32 14.34 6.35
C ALA A 295 13.01 15.11 6.63
N GLN A 296 12.28 15.51 5.56
CA GLN A 296 11.00 16.19 5.72
C GLN A 296 9.94 15.28 6.36
N TRP A 297 9.87 14.00 5.93
CA TRP A 297 8.97 13.03 6.53
C TRP A 297 9.27 12.80 8.02
N MET A 298 10.54 12.61 8.38
CA MET A 298 10.97 12.40 9.76
C MET A 298 10.63 13.59 10.64
N LYS A 299 10.92 14.82 10.19
CA LYS A 299 10.56 16.05 10.90
C LYS A 299 9.05 16.13 11.14
N SER A 300 8.25 15.95 10.10
CA SER A 300 6.77 15.96 10.20
C SER A 300 6.24 14.88 11.14
N THR A 301 6.84 13.68 11.12
CA THR A 301 6.47 12.57 12.01
C THR A 301 6.74 12.93 13.47
N MET A 302 7.89 13.50 13.77
CA MET A 302 8.25 13.91 15.14
C MET A 302 7.37 15.08 15.65
N GLU A 303 7.01 16.03 14.80
CA GLU A 303 6.08 17.11 15.15
C GLU A 303 4.68 16.59 15.51
N LYS A 304 4.18 15.56 14.78
CA LYS A 304 2.90 14.90 15.08
C LYS A 304 2.94 14.09 16.39
N THR A 305 4.08 13.51 16.74
CA THR A 305 4.23 12.70 17.96
C THR A 305 4.33 13.56 19.23
N ARG A 306 4.67 14.83 19.10
CA ARG A 306 4.76 15.79 20.22
C ARG A 306 3.43 16.47 20.59
N LYS A 307 2.43 16.36 19.72
CA LYS A 307 1.04 16.82 19.92
C LYS A 307 0.17 15.74 20.53
#